data_9cb75746bda7a03d0d961080dfb3619d
#
_entry.id   9cb75746bda7a03d0d961080dfb3619d
#
_cell.length_a   1.000
_cell.length_b   1.000
_cell.length_c   1.000
_cell.angle_alpha   90.00
_cell.angle_beta   90.00
_cell.angle_gamma   90.00
#
_symmetry.space_group_name_H-M   'P 1'
#
loop_
_entity.id
_entity.type
_entity.pdbx_description
1 polymer ?
#
loop_
_entity_poly.entity_id
_entity_poly.type
_entity_poly.pdbx_seq_one_letter_code
_entity_poly.pdbx_strand_id
1 'polypeptide(L)'
;MVGGSTFNEVKAGMRDAAAVRAQYEAYWSEARGCVERALAQRPRSLFHALRLALKEFAAAHPAKRRYLRARPMAAVFAGRPLPPLAVPDFYSLMTRLLVADIVGGACDDRTERIVELGSGWGANLFFIRACSGPPDAEYAALEYTAGGREVTRMLAAVDPAMKLSVLPFDYFDADFSAFAAPKPTVVLTSHSIEQITRIGRPFLERLLSL
;
A
#
# COMPACT_ATOMS: atom_id res chain seq x y z
N MET A 1 20.22 21.66 1.15
CA MET A 1 19.45 21.44 -0.10
C MET A 1 19.69 19.98 -0.50
N VAL A 2 18.79 19.08 -0.12
CA VAL A 2 18.82 17.69 -0.58
C VAL A 2 18.00 17.68 -1.86
N GLY A 3 18.67 17.55 -3.00
CA GLY A 3 18.05 17.47 -4.31
C GLY A 3 17.10 16.27 -4.36
N GLY A 4 15.81 16.55 -4.54
CA GLY A 4 14.81 15.52 -4.74
C GLY A 4 15.08 14.76 -6.04
N SER A 5 15.73 13.63 -5.95
CA SER A 5 15.84 12.67 -7.04
C SER A 5 14.44 12.29 -7.49
N THR A 6 14.10 12.52 -8.74
CA THR A 6 12.82 12.13 -9.29
C THR A 6 12.73 10.60 -9.41
N PHE A 7 11.54 10.05 -9.34
CA PHE A 7 11.24 8.60 -9.44
C PHE A 7 11.91 7.95 -10.68
N ASN A 8 12.22 8.72 -11.72
CA ASN A 8 12.88 8.26 -12.95
C ASN A 8 14.41 8.07 -12.81
N GLU A 9 15.07 8.72 -11.87
CA GLU A 9 16.50 8.52 -11.60
C GLU A 9 16.78 7.21 -10.85
N VAL A 10 15.74 6.63 -10.22
CA VAL A 10 15.78 5.31 -9.58
C VAL A 10 15.94 4.19 -10.61
N LYS A 11 15.46 4.37 -11.83
CA LYS A 11 15.52 3.36 -12.90
C LYS A 11 16.88 3.26 -13.61
N ALA A 12 17.77 4.21 -13.46
CA ALA A 12 18.97 4.34 -14.28
C ALA A 12 20.26 3.71 -13.70
N GLY A 13 20.23 3.14 -12.51
CA GLY A 13 21.43 2.53 -11.93
C GLY A 13 21.09 1.42 -10.93
N MET A 14 21.86 0.35 -10.91
CA MET A 14 21.82 -0.67 -9.87
C MET A 14 22.04 0.02 -8.51
N ARG A 15 20.97 0.26 -7.77
CA ARG A 15 21.09 0.84 -6.44
C ARG A 15 21.50 -0.22 -5.44
N ASP A 16 22.44 0.14 -4.60
CA ASP A 16 22.74 -0.60 -3.39
C ASP A 16 21.45 -0.77 -2.56
N ALA A 17 21.14 -2.00 -2.20
CA ALA A 17 19.95 -2.33 -1.41
C ALA A 17 19.87 -1.53 -0.09
N ALA A 18 21.03 -1.21 0.52
CA ALA A 18 21.09 -0.38 1.70
C ALA A 18 20.66 1.07 1.42
N ALA A 19 21.06 1.63 0.28
CA ALA A 19 20.65 2.98 -0.11
C ALA A 19 19.15 3.07 -0.41
N VAL A 20 18.58 2.04 -1.05
CA VAL A 20 17.14 1.92 -1.29
C VAL A 20 16.40 1.85 0.04
N ARG A 21 16.86 1.00 0.96
CA ARG A 21 16.27 0.87 2.30
C ARG A 21 16.29 2.20 3.04
N ALA A 22 17.43 2.88 3.10
CA ALA A 22 17.56 4.17 3.78
C ALA A 22 16.61 5.22 3.20
N GLN A 23 16.45 5.26 1.88
CA GLN A 23 15.51 6.18 1.22
C GLN A 23 14.06 5.90 1.62
N TYR A 24 13.64 4.65 1.67
CA TYR A 24 12.28 4.27 2.07
C TYR A 24 12.05 4.49 3.57
N GLU A 25 13.03 4.20 4.43
CA GLU A 25 12.92 4.51 5.87
C GLU A 25 12.73 6.01 6.11
N ALA A 26 13.49 6.87 5.40
CA ALA A 26 13.30 8.32 5.48
C ALA A 26 11.90 8.75 5.02
N TYR A 27 11.39 8.16 3.93
CA TYR A 27 10.05 8.43 3.42
C TYR A 27 8.96 8.04 4.42
N TRP A 28 9.09 6.85 5.04
CA TRP A 28 8.10 6.37 6.01
C TRP A 28 8.18 7.12 7.34
N SER A 29 9.36 7.57 7.75
CA SER A 29 9.50 8.46 8.91
C SER A 29 8.70 9.74 8.75
N GLU A 30 8.71 10.33 7.56
CA GLU A 30 7.92 11.51 7.24
C GLU A 30 6.41 11.19 7.16
N ALA A 31 6.04 10.06 6.53
CA ALA A 31 4.68 9.60 6.46
C ALA A 31 4.08 9.33 7.85
N ARG A 32 4.88 8.82 8.78
CA ARG A 32 4.51 8.63 10.18
C ARG A 32 3.96 9.91 10.82
N GLY A 33 4.69 11.02 10.72
CA GLY A 33 4.24 12.30 11.26
C GLY A 33 2.91 12.79 10.64
N CYS A 34 2.69 12.49 9.34
CA CYS A 34 1.41 12.79 8.70
C CYS A 34 0.27 11.92 9.24
N VAL A 35 0.53 10.63 9.48
CA VAL A 35 -0.46 9.72 10.06
C VAL A 35 -0.77 10.09 11.51
N GLU A 36 0.22 10.44 12.31
CA GLU A 36 0.02 10.93 13.70
C GLU A 36 -0.93 12.13 13.73
N ARG A 37 -0.70 13.13 12.87
CA ARG A 37 -1.59 14.31 12.77
C ARG A 37 -2.99 13.96 12.27
N ALA A 38 -3.10 12.98 11.37
CA ALA A 38 -4.38 12.49 10.89
C ALA A 38 -5.17 11.78 11.98
N LEU A 39 -4.53 10.92 12.77
CA LEU A 39 -5.13 10.18 13.87
C LEU A 39 -5.54 11.10 15.03
N ALA A 40 -4.78 12.17 15.28
CA ALA A 40 -5.12 13.19 16.25
C ALA A 40 -6.47 13.88 15.95
N GLN A 41 -6.92 13.88 14.69
CA GLN A 41 -8.22 14.39 14.26
C GLN A 41 -9.39 13.42 14.56
N ARG A 42 -9.12 12.29 15.23
CA ARG A 42 -10.10 11.27 15.62
C ARG A 42 -10.96 10.78 14.46
N PRO A 43 -10.35 10.14 13.44
CA PRO A 43 -11.09 9.64 12.29
C PRO A 43 -12.16 8.62 12.71
N ARG A 44 -13.31 8.68 12.05
CA ARG A 44 -14.48 7.82 12.36
C ARG A 44 -14.41 6.45 11.68
N SER A 45 -13.48 6.25 10.76
CA SER A 45 -13.28 5.01 10.02
C SER A 45 -11.86 4.96 9.45
N LEU A 46 -11.43 3.77 9.07
CA LEU A 46 -10.15 3.55 8.41
C LEU A 46 -10.02 4.37 7.11
N PHE A 47 -11.08 4.41 6.29
CA PHE A 47 -11.12 5.23 5.08
C PHE A 47 -10.95 6.73 5.39
N HIS A 48 -11.59 7.21 6.47
CA HIS A 48 -11.44 8.60 6.91
C HIS A 48 -10.00 8.87 7.39
N ALA A 49 -9.39 7.94 8.12
CA ALA A 49 -7.99 8.04 8.56
C ALA A 49 -7.03 8.13 7.38
N LEU A 50 -7.18 7.24 6.38
CA LEU A 50 -6.39 7.28 5.15
C LEU A 50 -6.51 8.60 4.40
N ARG A 51 -7.75 9.11 4.25
CA ARG A 51 -7.99 10.38 3.58
C ARG A 51 -7.33 11.56 4.30
N LEU A 52 -7.39 11.57 5.63
CA LEU A 52 -6.70 12.57 6.44
C LEU A 52 -5.18 12.45 6.31
N ALA A 53 -4.62 11.24 6.38
CA ALA A 53 -3.20 11.01 6.25
C ALA A 53 -2.68 11.44 4.87
N LEU A 54 -3.39 11.14 3.80
CA LEU A 54 -3.08 11.61 2.44
C LEU A 54 -3.11 13.14 2.34
N LYS A 55 -4.10 13.78 2.97
CA LYS A 55 -4.20 15.24 3.02
C LYS A 55 -2.99 15.87 3.75
N GLU A 56 -2.63 15.32 4.90
CA GLU A 56 -1.46 15.76 5.67
C GLU A 56 -0.16 15.57 4.87
N PHE A 57 -0.02 14.42 4.20
CA PHE A 57 1.14 14.13 3.36
C PHE A 57 1.23 15.08 2.16
N ALA A 58 0.10 15.36 1.50
CA ALA A 58 0.05 16.34 0.40
C ALA A 58 0.38 17.77 0.88
N ALA A 59 0.01 18.13 2.11
CA ALA A 59 0.34 19.43 2.70
C ALA A 59 1.83 19.54 3.03
N ALA A 60 2.45 18.46 3.51
CA ALA A 60 3.88 18.41 3.79
C ALA A 60 4.75 18.47 2.52
N HIS A 61 4.19 18.10 1.34
CA HIS A 61 4.92 18.04 0.08
C HIS A 61 4.38 19.00 -1.00
N PRO A 62 4.52 20.32 -0.85
CA PRO A 62 3.96 21.28 -1.79
C PRO A 62 4.50 21.13 -3.23
N ALA A 63 5.72 20.60 -3.41
CA ALA A 63 6.27 20.30 -4.73
C ALA A 63 5.53 19.13 -5.42
N LYS A 64 5.12 18.12 -4.66
CA LYS A 64 4.27 17.03 -5.16
C LYS A 64 2.83 17.50 -5.44
N ARG A 65 2.35 18.54 -4.76
CA ARG A 65 1.09 19.21 -5.09
C ARG A 65 1.00 19.71 -6.53
N ARG A 66 2.10 20.03 -7.20
CA ARG A 66 2.09 20.39 -8.63
C ARG A 66 1.68 19.24 -9.53
N TYR A 67 2.04 18.03 -9.21
CA TYR A 67 1.59 16.82 -9.90
C TYR A 67 0.14 16.45 -9.52
N LEU A 68 -0.27 16.81 -8.31
CA LEU A 68 -1.59 16.57 -7.74
C LEU A 68 -2.58 17.73 -7.99
N ARG A 69 -2.13 18.88 -8.51
CA ARG A 69 -3.02 19.90 -9.04
C ARG A 69 -3.63 19.37 -10.33
N ALA A 70 -4.59 18.51 -10.10
CA ALA A 70 -5.36 17.85 -11.10
C ALA A 70 -5.92 18.87 -12.11
N ARG A 71 -5.56 18.70 -13.36
CA ARG A 71 -6.53 18.96 -14.42
C ARG A 71 -7.72 18.07 -14.09
N PRO A 72 -8.96 18.59 -14.15
CA PRO A 72 -10.13 17.75 -13.95
C PRO A 72 -10.02 16.59 -14.95
N MET A 73 -9.73 15.41 -14.45
CA MET A 73 -9.66 14.21 -15.28
C MET A 73 -11.08 13.64 -15.36
N ALA A 74 -11.58 13.51 -16.57
CA ALA A 74 -12.76 12.70 -16.79
C ALA A 74 -12.37 11.25 -16.54
N ALA A 75 -12.99 10.64 -15.55
CA ALA A 75 -12.83 9.22 -15.27
C ALA A 75 -14.13 8.48 -15.52
N VAL A 76 -14.01 7.27 -16.03
CA VAL A 76 -15.14 6.34 -16.18
C VAL A 76 -14.85 5.14 -15.31
N PHE A 77 -15.75 4.84 -14.38
CA PHE A 77 -15.67 3.66 -13.54
C PHE A 77 -16.90 2.79 -13.76
N ALA A 78 -16.69 1.51 -14.03
CA ALA A 78 -17.76 0.55 -14.37
C ALA A 78 -18.72 1.08 -15.45
N GLY A 79 -18.20 1.72 -16.50
CA GLY A 79 -18.98 2.28 -17.60
C GLY A 79 -19.73 3.59 -17.27
N ARG A 80 -19.56 4.15 -16.06
CA ARG A 80 -20.22 5.40 -15.64
C ARG A 80 -19.20 6.53 -15.55
N PRO A 81 -19.46 7.70 -16.14
CA PRO A 81 -18.60 8.85 -15.93
C PRO A 81 -18.68 9.29 -14.46
N LEU A 82 -17.51 9.42 -13.85
CA LEU A 82 -17.42 10.02 -12.53
C LEU A 82 -17.44 11.54 -12.65
N PRO A 83 -18.08 12.25 -11.71
CA PRO A 83 -18.00 13.70 -11.68
C PRO A 83 -16.52 14.13 -11.57
N PRO A 84 -16.12 15.27 -12.14
CA PRO A 84 -14.77 15.79 -11.99
C PRO A 84 -14.46 15.98 -10.51
N LEU A 85 -13.72 15.04 -9.96
CA LEU A 85 -13.26 15.12 -8.58
C LEU A 85 -12.03 16.03 -8.58
N ALA A 86 -12.20 17.27 -8.14
CA ALA A 86 -11.09 18.17 -7.82
C ALA A 86 -10.36 17.69 -6.56
N VAL A 87 -9.83 16.46 -6.60
CA VAL A 87 -9.15 15.87 -5.47
C VAL A 87 -7.66 15.81 -5.81
N PRO A 88 -6.79 16.43 -5.03
CA PRO A 88 -5.35 16.27 -5.16
C PRO A 88 -4.90 14.81 -5.20
N ASP A 89 -5.73 13.92 -4.64
CA ASP A 89 -5.47 12.48 -4.46
C ASP A 89 -6.21 11.59 -5.44
N PHE A 90 -6.84 12.17 -6.47
CA PHE A 90 -7.69 11.41 -7.39
C PHE A 90 -6.95 10.22 -8.02
N TYR A 91 -5.72 10.41 -8.49
CA TYR A 91 -4.94 9.32 -9.09
C TYR A 91 -4.63 8.23 -8.06
N SER A 92 -4.18 8.60 -6.88
CA SER A 92 -3.91 7.64 -5.79
C SER A 92 -5.18 6.90 -5.35
N LEU A 93 -6.29 7.61 -5.22
CA LEU A 93 -7.58 7.03 -4.86
C LEU A 93 -8.08 6.06 -5.94
N MET A 94 -8.05 6.45 -7.21
CA MET A 94 -8.52 5.62 -8.31
C MET A 94 -7.68 4.35 -8.49
N THR A 95 -6.35 4.46 -8.34
CA THR A 95 -5.47 3.29 -8.40
C THR A 95 -5.84 2.28 -7.29
N ARG A 96 -6.10 2.76 -6.09
CA ARG A 96 -6.47 1.89 -4.95
C ARG A 96 -7.84 1.26 -5.10
N LEU A 97 -8.82 2.02 -5.61
CA LEU A 97 -10.14 1.48 -5.93
C LEU A 97 -10.06 0.42 -7.03
N LEU A 98 -9.23 0.63 -8.05
CA LEU A 98 -8.99 -0.36 -9.10
C LEU A 98 -8.33 -1.62 -8.53
N VAL A 99 -7.32 -1.47 -7.67
CA VAL A 99 -6.69 -2.62 -6.98
C VAL A 99 -7.72 -3.37 -6.14
N ALA A 100 -8.56 -2.65 -5.39
CA ALA A 100 -9.60 -3.27 -4.58
C ALA A 100 -10.63 -4.02 -5.44
N ASP A 101 -11.03 -3.46 -6.58
CA ASP A 101 -11.96 -4.09 -7.51
C ASP A 101 -11.38 -5.37 -8.14
N ILE A 102 -10.13 -5.32 -8.61
CA ILE A 102 -9.43 -6.48 -9.17
C ILE A 102 -9.28 -7.59 -8.12
N VAL A 103 -8.84 -7.24 -6.91
CA VAL A 103 -8.66 -8.22 -5.83
C VAL A 103 -10.00 -8.78 -5.38
N GLY A 104 -11.04 -7.94 -5.27
CA GLY A 104 -12.39 -8.40 -4.95
C GLY A 104 -12.93 -9.38 -5.99
N GLY A 105 -12.66 -9.15 -7.27
CA GLY A 105 -13.01 -10.06 -8.35
C GLY A 105 -12.20 -11.37 -8.36
N ALA A 106 -11.02 -11.37 -7.74
CA ALA A 106 -10.20 -12.59 -7.56
C ALA A 106 -10.57 -13.38 -6.30
N CYS A 107 -11.31 -12.79 -5.37
CA CYS A 107 -11.80 -13.47 -4.18
C CYS A 107 -13.07 -14.26 -4.50
N ASP A 108 -13.19 -15.41 -3.85
CA ASP A 108 -14.40 -16.24 -3.82
C ASP A 108 -14.82 -16.52 -2.35
N ASP A 109 -15.87 -17.31 -2.16
CA ASP A 109 -16.42 -17.69 -0.85
C ASP A 109 -15.45 -18.54 0.00
N ARG A 110 -14.39 -19.07 -0.62
CA ARG A 110 -13.34 -19.83 0.05
C ARG A 110 -12.14 -18.99 0.43
N THR A 111 -12.03 -17.76 -0.04
CA THR A 111 -10.87 -16.91 0.22
C THR A 111 -10.76 -16.60 1.70
N GLU A 112 -9.72 -17.15 2.34
CA GLU A 112 -9.47 -16.98 3.77
C GLU A 112 -8.37 -15.98 4.09
N ARG A 113 -7.52 -15.65 3.09
CA ARG A 113 -6.37 -14.75 3.31
C ARG A 113 -6.12 -13.85 2.10
N ILE A 114 -5.72 -12.60 2.39
CA ILE A 114 -5.24 -11.63 1.40
C ILE A 114 -3.87 -11.13 1.83
N VAL A 115 -2.87 -11.27 0.96
CA VAL A 115 -1.48 -10.91 1.25
C VAL A 115 -1.00 -9.86 0.27
N GLU A 116 -0.48 -8.73 0.75
CA GLU A 116 0.19 -7.74 -0.09
C GLU A 116 1.70 -7.76 0.15
N LEU A 117 2.45 -7.99 -0.93
CA LEU A 117 3.92 -7.97 -0.94
C LEU A 117 4.43 -6.57 -1.25
N GLY A 118 5.24 -6.01 -0.35
CA GLY A 118 5.70 -4.63 -0.44
C GLY A 118 4.58 -3.63 -0.17
N SER A 119 3.85 -3.84 0.90
CA SER A 119 2.59 -3.13 1.20
C SER A 119 2.75 -1.63 1.55
N GLY A 120 3.99 -1.18 1.81
CA GLY A 120 4.23 0.18 2.29
C GLY A 120 3.47 0.48 3.58
N TRP A 121 2.53 1.40 3.53
CA TRP A 121 1.64 1.74 4.66
C TRP A 121 0.30 0.98 4.66
N GLY A 122 0.20 -0.08 3.88
CA GLY A 122 -0.97 -0.98 3.87
C GLY A 122 -2.22 -0.43 3.19
N ALA A 123 -2.12 0.70 2.51
CA ALA A 123 -3.31 1.40 2.02
C ALA A 123 -4.16 0.56 1.05
N ASN A 124 -3.56 -0.28 0.19
CA ASN A 124 -4.34 -1.14 -0.70
C ASN A 124 -5.17 -2.15 0.08
N LEU A 125 -4.58 -2.80 1.11
CA LEU A 125 -5.31 -3.73 1.97
C LEU A 125 -6.48 -3.06 2.68
N PHE A 126 -6.30 -1.82 3.12
CA PHE A 126 -7.36 -1.06 3.75
C PHE A 126 -8.50 -0.71 2.79
N PHE A 127 -8.17 -0.38 1.53
CA PHE A 127 -9.19 -0.17 0.49
C PHE A 127 -9.90 -1.48 0.10
N ILE A 128 -9.16 -2.59 -0.03
CA ILE A 128 -9.73 -3.91 -0.29
C ILE A 128 -10.71 -4.26 0.84
N ARG A 129 -10.30 -4.13 2.10
CA ARG A 129 -11.15 -4.37 3.28
C ARG A 129 -12.42 -3.54 3.27
N ALA A 130 -12.31 -2.26 2.89
CA ALA A 130 -13.44 -1.33 2.91
C ALA A 130 -14.41 -1.50 1.73
N CYS A 131 -13.95 -2.00 0.58
CA CYS A 131 -14.72 -1.94 -0.67
C CYS A 131 -15.16 -3.30 -1.18
N SER A 132 -14.34 -4.34 -1.08
CA SER A 132 -14.56 -5.57 -1.84
C SER A 132 -14.01 -6.85 -1.20
N GLY A 133 -13.13 -6.74 -0.22
CA GLY A 133 -12.49 -7.89 0.41
C GLY A 133 -13.43 -8.63 1.37
N PRO A 134 -13.26 -9.96 1.51
CA PRO A 134 -14.03 -10.74 2.46
C PRO A 134 -13.84 -10.20 3.89
N PRO A 135 -14.93 -9.92 4.64
CA PRO A 135 -14.85 -9.29 5.96
C PRO A 135 -14.16 -10.17 7.01
N ASP A 136 -14.23 -11.49 6.87
CA ASP A 136 -13.68 -12.44 7.81
C ASP A 136 -12.28 -12.95 7.45
N ALA A 137 -11.78 -12.62 6.27
CA ALA A 137 -10.44 -13.00 5.82
C ALA A 137 -9.35 -12.42 6.73
N GLU A 138 -8.24 -13.14 6.80
CA GLU A 138 -6.99 -12.64 7.35
C GLU A 138 -6.30 -11.74 6.31
N TYR A 139 -5.82 -10.60 6.74
CA TYR A 139 -5.04 -9.68 5.91
C TYR A 139 -3.59 -9.72 6.35
N ALA A 140 -2.66 -9.68 5.42
CA ALA A 140 -1.24 -9.64 5.73
C ALA A 140 -0.53 -8.56 4.90
N ALA A 141 0.02 -7.59 5.60
CA ALA A 141 0.87 -6.55 5.04
C ALA A 141 2.33 -6.95 5.19
N LEU A 142 2.97 -7.31 4.09
CA LEU A 142 4.37 -7.70 4.05
C LEU A 142 5.20 -6.50 3.55
N GLU A 143 6.05 -5.94 4.43
CA GLU A 143 6.76 -4.70 4.13
C GLU A 143 8.22 -4.76 4.57
N TYR A 144 9.11 -4.31 3.68
CA TYR A 144 10.55 -4.33 3.85
C TYR A 144 11.04 -3.43 4.99
N THR A 145 10.51 -2.22 5.06
CA THR A 145 10.96 -1.18 6.00
C THR A 145 10.25 -1.25 7.35
N ALA A 146 10.97 -0.96 8.41
CA ALA A 146 10.38 -0.87 9.75
C ALA A 146 9.36 0.27 9.84
N GLY A 147 9.68 1.41 9.25
CA GLY A 147 8.81 2.59 9.23
C GLY A 147 7.49 2.33 8.51
N GLY A 148 7.51 1.65 7.35
CA GLY A 148 6.29 1.26 6.63
C GLY A 148 5.39 0.35 7.47
N ARG A 149 5.98 -0.65 8.12
CA ARG A 149 5.25 -1.55 9.04
C ARG A 149 4.64 -0.81 10.22
N GLU A 150 5.35 0.16 10.79
CA GLU A 150 4.85 0.96 11.90
C GLU A 150 3.63 1.79 11.48
N VAL A 151 3.74 2.51 10.38
CA VAL A 151 2.64 3.32 9.82
C VAL A 151 1.41 2.46 9.51
N THR A 152 1.62 1.26 8.95
CA THR A 152 0.54 0.30 8.71
C THR A 152 -0.18 -0.07 10.01
N ARG A 153 0.56 -0.40 11.09
CA ARG A 153 -0.05 -0.73 12.40
C ARG A 153 -0.83 0.43 13.00
N MET A 154 -0.30 1.65 12.88
CA MET A 154 -0.97 2.85 13.38
C MET A 154 -2.34 3.06 12.70
N LEU A 155 -2.40 2.90 11.38
CA LEU A 155 -3.64 3.01 10.62
C LEU A 155 -4.61 1.86 10.92
N ALA A 156 -4.10 0.63 11.01
CA ALA A 156 -4.90 -0.55 11.33
C ALA A 156 -5.60 -0.45 12.69
N ALA A 157 -5.01 0.25 13.66
CA ALA A 157 -5.62 0.46 14.98
C ALA A 157 -6.95 1.21 14.94
N VAL A 158 -7.29 1.85 13.82
CA VAL A 158 -8.59 2.53 13.61
C VAL A 158 -9.71 1.53 13.34
N ASP A 159 -9.39 0.35 12.81
CA ASP A 159 -10.36 -0.75 12.60
C ASP A 159 -9.85 -2.03 13.27
N PRO A 160 -10.06 -2.18 14.58
CA PRO A 160 -9.60 -3.35 15.33
C PRO A 160 -10.31 -4.66 14.92
N ALA A 161 -11.40 -4.58 14.14
CA ALA A 161 -12.07 -5.76 13.59
C ALA A 161 -11.34 -6.35 12.38
N MET A 162 -10.43 -5.59 11.76
CA MET A 162 -9.60 -6.10 10.67
C MET A 162 -8.52 -7.05 11.22
N LYS A 163 -8.58 -8.32 10.83
CA LYS A 163 -7.57 -9.34 11.20
C LYS A 163 -6.30 -9.11 10.39
N LEU A 164 -5.49 -8.10 10.76
CA LEU A 164 -4.28 -7.72 10.02
C LEU A 164 -3.00 -8.15 10.74
N SER A 165 -2.16 -8.89 10.02
CA SER A 165 -0.77 -9.15 10.37
C SER A 165 0.15 -8.22 9.59
N VAL A 166 1.16 -7.63 10.27
CA VAL A 166 2.15 -6.76 9.63
C VAL A 166 3.54 -7.36 9.86
N LEU A 167 4.11 -7.92 8.79
CA LEU A 167 5.31 -8.77 8.83
C LEU A 167 6.47 -8.14 8.05
N PRO A 168 7.73 -8.40 8.46
CA PRO A 168 8.89 -8.05 7.64
C PRO A 168 8.89 -8.89 6.36
N PHE A 169 9.36 -8.30 5.26
CA PHE A 169 9.43 -8.98 3.98
C PHE A 169 10.55 -8.43 3.11
N ASP A 170 11.29 -9.35 2.49
CA ASP A 170 12.28 -9.05 1.47
C ASP A 170 12.07 -10.00 0.29
N TYR A 171 11.99 -9.48 -0.93
CA TYR A 171 11.83 -10.30 -2.15
C TYR A 171 13.01 -11.25 -2.39
N PHE A 172 14.22 -10.89 -1.93
CA PHE A 172 15.42 -11.70 -2.10
C PHE A 172 15.55 -12.80 -1.04
N ASP A 173 14.94 -12.58 0.13
CA ASP A 173 14.93 -13.54 1.23
C ASP A 173 13.51 -13.68 1.80
N ALA A 174 12.58 -14.06 0.90
CA ALA A 174 11.18 -14.18 1.26
C ALA A 174 10.97 -15.34 2.25
N ASP A 175 10.48 -15.00 3.43
CA ASP A 175 10.06 -15.94 4.46
C ASP A 175 8.55 -15.86 4.65
N PHE A 176 7.88 -16.97 4.39
CA PHE A 176 6.44 -17.14 4.58
C PHE A 176 6.10 -18.07 5.75
N SER A 177 7.08 -18.42 6.58
CA SER A 177 6.89 -19.34 7.73
C SER A 177 5.86 -18.86 8.74
N ALA A 178 5.60 -17.54 8.80
CA ALA A 178 4.54 -16.98 9.63
C ALA A 178 3.12 -17.45 9.21
N PHE A 179 2.98 -18.00 8.00
CA PHE A 179 1.72 -18.55 7.50
C PHE A 179 1.71 -20.07 7.70
N ALA A 180 1.62 -20.52 8.96
CA ALA A 180 1.84 -21.89 9.41
C ALA A 180 0.91 -22.95 8.78
N ALA A 181 -0.20 -22.57 8.16
CA ALA A 181 -1.11 -23.48 7.46
C ALA A 181 -1.46 -22.92 6.08
N PRO A 182 -1.47 -23.78 5.04
CA PRO A 182 -2.02 -23.41 3.74
C PRO A 182 -3.48 -22.98 3.87
N LYS A 183 -3.81 -21.84 3.28
CA LYS A 183 -5.18 -21.32 3.22
C LYS A 183 -5.45 -20.82 1.80
N PRO A 184 -6.69 -20.88 1.31
CA PRO A 184 -7.06 -20.20 0.09
C PRO A 184 -6.69 -18.71 0.17
N THR A 185 -5.63 -18.34 -0.58
CA THR A 185 -4.96 -17.03 -0.43
C THR A 185 -4.94 -16.27 -1.75
N VAL A 186 -5.36 -15.03 -1.72
CA VAL A 186 -5.10 -14.07 -2.81
C VAL A 186 -3.85 -13.26 -2.47
N VAL A 187 -2.86 -13.30 -3.36
CA VAL A 187 -1.62 -12.55 -3.22
C VAL A 187 -1.58 -11.42 -4.23
N LEU A 188 -1.24 -10.24 -3.77
CA LEU A 188 -1.05 -9.09 -4.65
C LEU A 188 0.27 -8.38 -4.37
N THR A 189 0.73 -7.62 -5.36
CA THR A 189 1.81 -6.66 -5.23
C THR A 189 1.46 -5.42 -6.07
N SER A 190 1.69 -4.24 -5.54
CA SER A 190 1.40 -2.99 -6.21
C SER A 190 2.53 -1.99 -5.96
N HIS A 191 3.18 -1.55 -7.04
CA HIS A 191 4.28 -0.57 -7.00
C HIS A 191 5.50 -0.99 -6.18
N SER A 192 5.78 -2.29 -6.08
CA SER A 192 6.95 -2.80 -5.37
C SER A 192 7.77 -3.78 -6.19
N ILE A 193 7.13 -4.74 -6.86
CA ILE A 193 7.82 -5.78 -7.62
C ILE A 193 8.61 -5.23 -8.83
N GLU A 194 8.16 -4.13 -9.42
CA GLU A 194 8.87 -3.46 -10.53
C GLU A 194 10.20 -2.83 -10.12
N GLN A 195 10.47 -2.77 -8.82
CA GLN A 195 11.74 -2.28 -8.26
C GLN A 195 12.76 -3.42 -8.11
N ILE A 196 12.34 -4.66 -8.33
CA ILE A 196 13.17 -5.85 -8.19
C ILE A 196 13.76 -6.22 -9.55
N THR A 197 15.08 -6.25 -9.62
CA THR A 197 15.81 -6.52 -10.87
C THR A 197 15.64 -7.95 -11.36
N ARG A 198 15.43 -8.89 -10.46
CA ARG A 198 15.26 -10.31 -10.75
C ARG A 198 14.48 -11.02 -9.67
N ILE A 199 13.45 -11.75 -10.09
CA ILE A 199 12.72 -12.69 -9.23
C ILE A 199 13.25 -14.09 -9.54
N GLY A 200 13.76 -14.74 -8.50
CA GLY A 200 14.28 -16.10 -8.63
C GLY A 200 13.18 -17.16 -8.51
N ARG A 201 13.43 -18.33 -9.12
CA ARG A 201 12.54 -19.49 -8.99
C ARG A 201 12.23 -19.87 -7.52
N PRO A 202 13.21 -19.84 -6.58
CA PRO A 202 12.92 -20.16 -5.17
C PRO A 202 11.88 -19.25 -4.52
N PHE A 203 11.81 -17.97 -4.93
CA PHE A 203 10.74 -17.07 -4.47
C PHE A 203 9.36 -17.54 -4.94
N LEU A 204 9.24 -17.90 -6.23
CA LEU A 204 7.96 -18.37 -6.79
C LEU A 204 7.51 -19.68 -6.14
N GLU A 205 8.45 -20.62 -5.90
CA GLU A 205 8.16 -21.89 -5.23
C GLU A 205 7.64 -21.68 -3.79
N ARG A 206 8.26 -20.75 -3.04
CA ARG A 206 7.79 -20.38 -1.69
C ARG A 206 6.43 -19.68 -1.74
N LEU A 207 6.22 -18.80 -2.73
CA LEU A 207 4.94 -18.10 -2.90
C LEU A 207 3.79 -19.06 -3.18
N LEU A 208 4.03 -20.09 -3.98
CA LEU A 208 3.04 -21.12 -4.30
C LEU A 208 2.73 -22.07 -3.13
N SER A 209 3.47 -22.00 -2.04
CA SER A 209 3.23 -22.78 -0.82
C SER A 209 2.34 -22.07 0.22
N LEU A 210 1.90 -20.84 -0.05
CA LEU A 210 0.97 -20.08 0.78
C LEU A 210 -0.45 -20.62 0.69
#